data_c29e0ce2b73644739858cc8581119f82
#
_entry.id   c29e0ce2b73644739858cc8581119f82
#
_cell.length_a   1.000
_cell.length_b   1.000
_cell.length_c   1.000
_cell.angle_alpha   90.00
_cell.angle_beta   90.00
_cell.angle_gamma   90.00
#
_symmetry.space_group_name_H-M   'P 1'
#
loop_
_entity.id
_entity.type
_entity.pdbx_description
1 polymer ?
#
loop_
_entity_poly.entity_id
_entity_poly.type
_entity_poly.pdbx_seq_one_letter_code
_entity_poly.pdbx_strand_id
1 'polypeptide(L)'
;MKKYRILLVDDEPIVLKTLGQDLKMEGYQVTPVQNGEEALEALGRRKFDLVITDLIMDRVDGITVLKRAKELDPEIMVIILTGYGDMPSAIDALRLDADDYLLKPCGAEELHFRTKRCLEKLELTRRLKVYEEVLPVCCQCKKIRDDAGREPGTGDWVTMEDYLRDRTKTEVTSSYCPDCSEKIREELKRLKDSPSLPSSR
;
A
#
# COMPACT_ATOMS: atom_id res chain seq x y z
N MET A 1 -8.87 -10.72 -13.74
CA MET A 1 -8.47 -9.30 -13.70
C MET A 1 -8.90 -8.70 -12.35
N LYS A 2 -8.03 -7.99 -11.66
CA LYS A 2 -8.35 -7.29 -10.40
C LYS A 2 -9.33 -6.16 -10.73
N LYS A 3 -10.51 -6.15 -10.10
CA LYS A 3 -11.49 -5.07 -10.30
C LYS A 3 -11.17 -3.93 -9.33
N TYR A 4 -10.66 -2.80 -9.84
CA TYR A 4 -10.43 -1.62 -9.02
C TYR A 4 -11.74 -0.98 -8.56
N ARG A 5 -11.75 -0.49 -7.33
CA ARG A 5 -12.89 0.16 -6.69
C ARG A 5 -12.70 1.67 -6.71
N ILE A 6 -13.65 2.36 -7.33
CA ILE A 6 -13.62 3.82 -7.50
C ILE A 6 -14.78 4.43 -6.72
N LEU A 7 -14.47 5.41 -5.88
CA LEU A 7 -15.47 6.31 -5.29
C LEU A 7 -15.59 7.52 -6.20
N LEU A 8 -16.80 7.79 -6.72
CA LEU A 8 -17.10 8.96 -7.56
C LEU A 8 -18.01 9.89 -6.79
N VAL A 9 -17.54 11.12 -6.55
CA VAL A 9 -18.20 12.12 -5.70
C VAL A 9 -18.48 13.37 -6.52
N ASP A 10 -19.72 13.76 -6.65
CA ASP A 10 -20.14 14.97 -7.37
C ASP A 10 -21.56 15.30 -6.96
N ASP A 11 -21.89 16.56 -6.72
CA ASP A 11 -23.25 16.98 -6.34
C ASP A 11 -24.21 17.08 -7.53
N GLU A 12 -23.69 17.02 -8.76
CA GLU A 12 -24.48 16.99 -9.99
C GLU A 12 -24.85 15.53 -10.40
N PRO A 13 -26.13 15.11 -10.31
CA PRO A 13 -26.53 13.74 -10.64
C PRO A 13 -26.22 13.32 -12.09
N ILE A 14 -26.19 14.31 -13.02
CA ILE A 14 -25.88 14.05 -14.42
C ILE A 14 -24.41 13.66 -14.60
N VAL A 15 -23.50 14.30 -13.87
CA VAL A 15 -22.06 13.99 -13.86
C VAL A 15 -21.84 12.60 -13.30
N LEU A 16 -22.41 12.28 -12.14
CA LEU A 16 -22.35 10.94 -11.54
C LEU A 16 -22.83 9.85 -12.49
N LYS A 17 -23.95 10.09 -13.19
CA LYS A 17 -24.50 9.13 -14.15
C LYS A 17 -23.58 8.93 -15.34
N THR A 18 -23.10 10.00 -15.95
CA THR A 18 -22.29 9.96 -17.18
C THR A 18 -20.92 9.35 -16.89
N LEU A 19 -20.13 9.96 -15.99
CA LEU A 19 -18.80 9.47 -15.65
C LEU A 19 -18.84 8.08 -15.01
N GLY A 20 -19.87 7.83 -14.19
CA GLY A 20 -20.07 6.51 -13.58
C GLY A 20 -20.38 5.41 -14.59
N GLN A 21 -21.07 5.70 -15.69
CA GLN A 21 -21.31 4.75 -16.79
C GLN A 21 -20.02 4.48 -17.57
N ASP A 22 -19.28 5.55 -17.93
CA ASP A 22 -18.01 5.42 -18.65
C ASP A 22 -17.01 4.54 -17.88
N LEU A 23 -16.81 4.82 -16.59
CA LEU A 23 -15.94 4.02 -15.74
C LEU A 23 -16.41 2.55 -15.59
N LYS A 24 -17.71 2.30 -15.52
CA LYS A 24 -18.24 0.93 -15.45
C LYS A 24 -18.05 0.17 -16.76
N MET A 25 -18.15 0.82 -17.93
CA MET A 25 -17.87 0.21 -19.23
C MET A 25 -16.41 -0.24 -19.35
N GLU A 26 -15.48 0.49 -18.71
CA GLU A 26 -14.07 0.10 -18.57
C GLU A 26 -13.82 -1.03 -17.55
N GLY A 27 -14.87 -1.53 -16.91
CA GLY A 27 -14.81 -2.67 -16.00
C GLY A 27 -14.51 -2.32 -14.54
N TYR A 28 -14.48 -1.04 -14.15
CA TYR A 28 -14.29 -0.62 -12.77
C TYR A 28 -15.53 -0.83 -11.90
N GLN A 29 -15.32 -1.04 -10.61
CA GLN A 29 -16.41 -1.03 -9.61
C GLN A 29 -16.62 0.38 -9.10
N VAL A 30 -17.67 1.06 -9.55
CA VAL A 30 -17.95 2.46 -9.20
C VAL A 30 -19.00 2.56 -8.12
N THR A 31 -18.70 3.33 -7.09
CA THR A 31 -19.62 3.76 -6.03
C THR A 31 -19.86 5.26 -6.20
N PRO A 32 -20.99 5.69 -6.79
CA PRO A 32 -21.32 7.10 -6.88
C PRO A 32 -21.93 7.59 -5.56
N VAL A 33 -21.58 8.79 -5.13
CA VAL A 33 -22.15 9.51 -3.99
C VAL A 33 -22.33 10.98 -4.33
N GLN A 34 -23.36 11.65 -3.76
CA GLN A 34 -23.80 12.97 -4.19
C GLN A 34 -23.22 14.13 -3.38
N ASN A 35 -22.47 13.87 -2.32
CA ASN A 35 -21.89 14.91 -1.47
C ASN A 35 -20.67 14.39 -0.70
N GLY A 36 -19.93 15.33 -0.11
CA GLY A 36 -18.75 15.00 0.66
C GLY A 36 -19.03 14.20 1.93
N GLU A 37 -20.16 14.41 2.61
CA GLU A 37 -20.52 13.64 3.80
C GLU A 37 -20.70 12.15 3.48
N GLU A 38 -21.42 11.83 2.40
CA GLU A 38 -21.54 10.43 1.93
C GLU A 38 -20.19 9.83 1.53
N ALA A 39 -19.32 10.66 0.93
CA ALA A 39 -17.97 10.23 0.58
C ALA A 39 -17.14 9.86 1.82
N LEU A 40 -17.16 10.70 2.88
CA LEU A 40 -16.48 10.42 4.14
C LEU A 40 -17.02 9.14 4.80
N GLU A 41 -18.32 8.94 4.79
CA GLU A 41 -18.96 7.73 5.31
C GLU A 41 -18.55 6.49 4.50
N ALA A 42 -18.55 6.57 3.17
CA ALA A 42 -18.13 5.47 2.29
C ALA A 42 -16.66 5.09 2.51
N LEU A 43 -15.75 6.07 2.65
CA LEU A 43 -14.34 5.87 2.95
C LEU A 43 -14.12 5.18 4.30
N GLY A 44 -14.95 5.50 5.31
CA GLY A 44 -14.88 4.83 6.61
C GLY A 44 -15.37 3.37 6.61
N ARG A 45 -16.24 3.00 5.66
CA ARG A 45 -16.87 1.67 5.61
C ARG A 45 -16.11 0.66 4.75
N ARG A 46 -15.41 1.08 3.71
CA ARG A 46 -14.71 0.20 2.76
C ARG A 46 -13.51 0.87 2.13
N LYS A 47 -12.57 0.05 1.65
CA LYS A 47 -11.39 0.54 0.93
C LYS A 47 -11.72 0.80 -0.54
N PHE A 48 -11.16 1.88 -1.07
CA PHE A 48 -11.17 2.23 -2.49
C PHE A 48 -9.73 2.28 -3.02
N ASP A 49 -9.57 2.11 -4.32
CA ASP A 49 -8.28 2.23 -5.00
C ASP A 49 -8.09 3.65 -5.57
N LEU A 50 -9.20 4.30 -5.93
CA LEU A 50 -9.23 5.66 -6.48
C LEU A 50 -10.47 6.40 -5.98
N VAL A 51 -10.29 7.68 -5.66
CA VAL A 51 -11.37 8.66 -5.46
C VAL A 51 -11.33 9.64 -6.61
N ILE A 52 -12.49 9.91 -7.20
CA ILE A 52 -12.69 11.00 -8.16
C ILE A 52 -13.72 11.90 -7.52
N THR A 53 -13.35 13.12 -7.16
CA THR A 53 -14.24 14.03 -6.41
C THR A 53 -14.30 15.40 -7.04
N ASP A 54 -15.51 15.99 -7.10
CA ASP A 54 -15.61 17.41 -7.38
C ASP A 54 -14.88 18.21 -6.31
N LEU A 55 -14.30 19.31 -6.73
CA LEU A 55 -13.59 20.23 -5.85
C LEU A 55 -14.57 21.04 -5.00
N ILE A 56 -15.61 21.58 -5.64
CA ILE A 56 -16.60 22.47 -5.01
C ILE A 56 -17.90 21.73 -4.82
N MET A 57 -18.25 21.48 -3.57
CA MET A 57 -19.51 20.89 -3.15
C MET A 57 -20.00 21.58 -1.88
N ASP A 58 -21.29 21.53 -1.62
CA ASP A 58 -21.87 22.08 -0.39
C ASP A 58 -21.32 21.35 0.86
N ARG A 59 -21.08 22.09 1.96
CA ARG A 59 -20.68 21.65 3.30
C ARG A 59 -19.31 20.96 3.39
N VAL A 60 -19.09 19.88 2.65
CA VAL A 60 -17.81 19.12 2.63
C VAL A 60 -17.28 19.16 1.21
N ASP A 61 -16.20 19.90 1.00
CA ASP A 61 -15.55 20.08 -0.28
C ASP A 61 -14.63 18.90 -0.66
N GLY A 62 -14.19 18.86 -1.92
CA GLY A 62 -13.30 17.82 -2.42
C GLY A 62 -11.93 17.78 -1.74
N ILE A 63 -11.46 18.92 -1.22
CA ILE A 63 -10.20 18.98 -0.44
C ILE A 63 -10.33 18.23 0.87
N THR A 64 -11.46 18.35 1.55
CA THR A 64 -11.74 17.61 2.78
C THR A 64 -11.83 16.11 2.52
N VAL A 65 -12.48 15.71 1.40
CA VAL A 65 -12.54 14.32 0.95
C VAL A 65 -11.14 13.78 0.64
N LEU A 66 -10.31 14.53 -0.09
CA LEU A 66 -8.91 14.20 -0.40
C LEU A 66 -8.11 13.94 0.87
N LYS A 67 -8.11 14.89 1.81
CA LYS A 67 -7.38 14.75 3.09
C LYS A 67 -7.79 13.49 3.84
N ARG A 68 -9.11 13.27 3.95
CA ARG A 68 -9.62 12.10 4.65
C ARG A 68 -9.26 10.78 3.96
N ALA A 69 -9.29 10.74 2.63
CA ALA A 69 -8.88 9.57 1.87
C ALA A 69 -7.41 9.22 2.12
N LYS A 70 -6.51 10.20 2.07
CA LYS A 70 -5.07 10.03 2.31
C LYS A 70 -4.74 9.70 3.78
N GLU A 71 -5.49 10.22 4.74
CA GLU A 71 -5.35 9.83 6.16
C GLU A 71 -5.69 8.35 6.40
N LEU A 72 -6.73 7.83 5.74
CA LEU A 72 -7.17 6.45 5.90
C LEU A 72 -6.31 5.45 5.12
N ASP A 73 -5.84 5.85 3.96
CA ASP A 73 -4.95 5.06 3.10
C ASP A 73 -4.01 6.01 2.32
N PRO A 74 -2.74 6.15 2.73
CA PRO A 74 -1.79 7.01 2.02
C PRO A 74 -1.54 6.61 0.56
N GLU A 75 -1.86 5.38 0.17
CA GLU A 75 -1.68 4.90 -1.20
C GLU A 75 -2.89 5.15 -2.11
N ILE A 76 -4.05 5.52 -1.55
CA ILE A 76 -5.24 5.77 -2.36
C ILE A 76 -4.96 6.87 -3.38
N MET A 77 -5.33 6.64 -4.62
CA MET A 77 -5.23 7.66 -5.65
C MET A 77 -6.41 8.63 -5.57
N VAL A 78 -6.17 9.92 -5.81
CA VAL A 78 -7.23 10.93 -5.81
C VAL A 78 -7.11 11.82 -7.04
N ILE A 79 -8.20 11.90 -7.81
CA ILE A 79 -8.38 12.82 -8.94
C ILE A 79 -9.41 13.86 -8.52
N ILE A 80 -9.07 15.13 -8.72
CA ILE A 80 -9.99 16.25 -8.47
C ILE A 80 -10.68 16.65 -9.77
N LEU A 81 -12.02 16.73 -9.76
CA LEU A 81 -12.78 17.36 -10.82
C LEU A 81 -12.90 18.87 -10.50
N THR A 82 -12.69 19.74 -11.48
CA THR A 82 -12.67 21.19 -11.26
C THR A 82 -13.24 21.93 -12.46
N GLY A 83 -13.95 23.04 -12.24
CA GLY A 83 -14.38 23.95 -13.28
C GLY A 83 -13.27 24.92 -13.71
N TYR A 84 -13.49 25.66 -14.81
CA TYR A 84 -12.52 26.63 -15.32
C TYR A 84 -12.22 27.78 -14.33
N GLY A 85 -13.15 28.09 -13.43
CA GLY A 85 -12.97 29.15 -12.42
C GLY A 85 -12.15 28.75 -11.21
N ASP A 86 -11.88 27.47 -11.01
CA ASP A 86 -11.36 26.91 -9.75
C ASP A 86 -9.89 26.48 -9.84
N MET A 87 -9.20 26.88 -10.90
CA MET A 87 -7.79 26.54 -11.14
C MET A 87 -6.84 26.86 -9.97
N PRO A 88 -6.98 28.00 -9.23
CA PRO A 88 -6.14 28.24 -8.05
C PRO A 88 -6.32 27.18 -6.96
N SER A 89 -7.55 26.76 -6.72
CA SER A 89 -7.89 25.72 -5.74
C SER A 89 -7.45 24.32 -6.18
N ALA A 90 -7.45 24.05 -7.50
CA ALA A 90 -6.89 22.80 -8.06
C ALA A 90 -5.36 22.71 -7.86
N ILE A 91 -4.65 23.84 -7.95
CA ILE A 91 -3.20 23.91 -7.65
C ILE A 91 -2.98 23.61 -6.16
N ASP A 92 -3.83 24.12 -5.26
CA ASP A 92 -3.74 23.82 -3.84
C ASP A 92 -4.07 22.35 -3.54
N ALA A 93 -5.00 21.73 -4.28
CA ALA A 93 -5.27 20.29 -4.18
C ALA A 93 -4.04 19.44 -4.56
N LEU A 94 -3.31 19.80 -5.59
CA LEU A 94 -2.05 19.12 -5.96
C LEU A 94 -0.97 19.27 -4.89
N ARG A 95 -0.91 20.41 -4.18
CA ARG A 95 -0.01 20.61 -3.03
C ARG A 95 -0.40 19.76 -1.82
N LEU A 96 -1.64 19.29 -1.76
CA LEU A 96 -2.20 18.43 -0.71
C LEU A 96 -2.23 16.95 -1.12
N ASP A 97 -1.33 16.53 -2.04
CA ASP A 97 -1.17 15.15 -2.50
C ASP A 97 -2.32 14.59 -3.37
N ALA A 98 -3.08 15.44 -4.07
CA ALA A 98 -3.91 14.95 -5.17
C ALA A 98 -3.01 14.37 -6.28
N ASP A 99 -3.38 13.20 -6.80
CA ASP A 99 -2.56 12.50 -7.80
C ASP A 99 -2.74 13.05 -9.21
N ASP A 100 -3.92 13.64 -9.49
CA ASP A 100 -4.23 14.29 -10.76
C ASP A 100 -5.46 15.20 -10.62
N TYR A 101 -5.78 15.96 -11.68
CA TYR A 101 -7.00 16.74 -11.81
C TYR A 101 -7.60 16.62 -13.21
N LEU A 102 -8.91 16.87 -13.33
CA LEU A 102 -9.67 16.88 -14.57
C LEU A 102 -10.53 18.13 -14.63
N LEU A 103 -10.48 18.82 -15.76
CA LEU A 103 -11.35 19.99 -16.00
C LEU A 103 -12.73 19.55 -16.47
N LYS A 104 -13.77 20.08 -15.84
CA LYS A 104 -15.16 19.96 -16.32
C LYS A 104 -15.46 20.96 -17.44
N PRO A 105 -16.15 20.55 -18.54
CA PRO A 105 -16.60 19.18 -18.84
C PRO A 105 -15.46 18.30 -19.35
N CYS A 106 -15.30 17.10 -18.80
CA CYS A 106 -14.31 16.15 -19.26
C CYS A 106 -14.93 15.08 -20.18
N GLY A 107 -14.22 14.73 -21.24
CA GLY A 107 -14.61 13.64 -22.12
C GLY A 107 -14.26 12.27 -21.55
N ALA A 108 -14.97 11.22 -22.02
CA ALA A 108 -14.74 9.83 -21.59
C ALA A 108 -13.27 9.38 -21.80
N GLU A 109 -12.65 9.78 -22.92
CA GLU A 109 -11.26 9.42 -23.23
C GLU A 109 -10.26 10.01 -22.23
N GLU A 110 -10.43 11.27 -21.84
CA GLU A 110 -9.56 11.91 -20.86
C GLU A 110 -9.75 11.32 -19.46
N LEU A 111 -11.01 11.11 -19.04
CA LEU A 111 -11.34 10.43 -17.80
C LEU A 111 -10.68 9.04 -17.75
N HIS A 112 -10.81 8.25 -18.82
CA HIS A 112 -10.21 6.93 -18.93
C HIS A 112 -8.68 6.99 -18.81
N PHE A 113 -8.04 7.88 -19.58
CA PHE A 113 -6.59 8.03 -19.58
C PHE A 113 -6.04 8.38 -18.18
N ARG A 114 -6.65 9.37 -17.50
CA ARG A 114 -6.21 9.79 -16.16
C ARG A 114 -6.44 8.71 -15.11
N THR A 115 -7.62 8.08 -15.14
CA THR A 115 -7.95 6.96 -14.25
C THR A 115 -6.96 5.82 -14.40
N LYS A 116 -6.67 5.40 -15.64
CA LYS A 116 -5.72 4.34 -15.93
C LYS A 116 -4.32 4.67 -15.42
N ARG A 117 -3.83 5.89 -15.69
CA ARG A 117 -2.52 6.36 -15.22
C ARG A 117 -2.38 6.33 -13.69
N CYS A 118 -3.40 6.79 -12.96
CA CYS A 118 -3.41 6.73 -11.50
C CYS A 118 -3.39 5.29 -10.98
N LEU A 119 -4.19 4.41 -11.58
CA LEU A 119 -4.24 3.00 -11.16
C LEU A 119 -2.96 2.22 -11.51
N GLU A 120 -2.29 2.54 -12.61
CA GLU A 120 -0.96 2.00 -12.95
C GLU A 120 0.09 2.46 -11.94
N LYS A 121 0.09 3.74 -11.55
CA LYS A 121 0.95 4.27 -10.48
C LYS A 121 0.72 3.52 -9.16
N LEU A 122 -0.54 3.33 -8.77
CA LEU A 122 -0.91 2.56 -7.57
C LEU A 122 -0.38 1.13 -7.61
N GLU A 123 -0.52 0.45 -8.75
CA GLU A 123 -0.04 -0.93 -8.91
C GLU A 123 1.48 -1.01 -8.78
N LEU A 124 2.21 -0.07 -9.38
CA LEU A 124 3.67 0.00 -9.27
C LEU A 124 4.11 0.25 -7.83
N THR A 125 3.46 1.19 -7.11
CA THR A 125 3.74 1.47 -5.70
C THR A 125 3.51 0.23 -4.84
N ARG A 126 2.38 -0.46 -5.04
CA ARG A 126 2.07 -1.70 -4.30
C ARG A 126 3.05 -2.83 -4.59
N ARG A 127 3.53 -2.96 -5.84
CA ARG A 127 4.55 -3.96 -6.19
C ARG A 127 5.89 -3.65 -5.52
N LEU A 128 6.34 -2.40 -5.54
CA LEU A 128 7.58 -2.00 -4.87
C LEU A 128 7.51 -2.33 -3.37
N LYS A 129 6.40 -2.03 -2.71
CA LYS A 129 6.20 -2.33 -1.28
C LYS A 129 6.30 -3.81 -0.96
N VAL A 130 5.72 -4.68 -1.80
CA VAL A 130 5.85 -6.14 -1.62
C VAL A 130 7.30 -6.59 -1.68
N TYR A 131 8.13 -5.98 -2.55
CA TYR A 131 9.56 -6.29 -2.61
C TYR A 131 10.32 -5.78 -1.39
N GLU A 132 9.92 -4.65 -0.80
CA GLU A 132 10.51 -4.09 0.42
C GLU A 132 10.12 -4.87 1.68
N GLU A 133 8.92 -5.49 1.69
CA GLU A 133 8.40 -6.28 2.83
C GLU A 133 8.87 -7.75 2.83
N VAL A 134 9.44 -8.26 1.71
CA VAL A 134 9.94 -9.64 1.64
C VAL A 134 11.41 -9.68 1.99
N LEU A 135 11.73 -10.28 3.14
CA LEU A 135 13.11 -10.54 3.55
C LEU A 135 13.64 -11.80 2.84
N PRO A 136 14.65 -11.67 1.95
CA PRO A 136 15.28 -12.82 1.34
C PRO A 136 16.12 -13.56 2.40
N VAL A 137 15.67 -14.76 2.79
CA VAL A 137 16.36 -15.59 3.80
C VAL A 137 17.00 -16.79 3.13
N CYS A 138 18.28 -17.02 3.40
CA CYS A 138 18.98 -18.20 2.91
C CYS A 138 18.36 -19.48 3.50
N CYS A 139 17.97 -20.42 2.65
CA CYS A 139 17.35 -21.67 3.08
C CYS A 139 18.28 -22.52 3.96
N GLN A 140 19.60 -22.44 3.76
CA GLN A 140 20.60 -23.24 4.48
C GLN A 140 21.09 -22.57 5.75
N CYS A 141 21.67 -21.35 5.66
CA CYS A 141 22.34 -20.71 6.81
C CYS A 141 21.47 -19.66 7.52
N LYS A 142 20.24 -19.41 7.01
CA LYS A 142 19.26 -18.47 7.58
C LYS A 142 19.71 -17.00 7.64
N LYS A 143 20.80 -16.64 6.97
CA LYS A 143 21.16 -15.24 6.78
C LYS A 143 20.12 -14.51 5.97
N ILE A 144 19.96 -13.23 6.24
CA ILE A 144 19.05 -12.30 5.53
C ILE A 144 19.89 -11.46 4.58
N ARG A 145 19.39 -11.24 3.35
CA ARG A 145 20.03 -10.31 2.44
C ARG A 145 19.51 -8.90 2.71
N ASP A 146 20.41 -7.98 3.02
CA ASP A 146 20.10 -6.57 3.23
C ASP A 146 20.36 -5.79 1.96
N ASP A 147 19.29 -5.50 1.23
CA ASP A 147 19.33 -4.72 -0.02
C ASP A 147 19.16 -3.19 0.22
N ALA A 148 19.25 -2.70 1.46
CA ALA A 148 19.02 -1.29 1.76
C ALA A 148 20.03 -0.37 1.10
N GLY A 149 19.48 0.61 0.37
CA GLY A 149 20.29 1.59 -0.36
C GLY A 149 21.06 1.02 -1.55
N ARG A 150 20.74 -0.21 -1.99
CA ARG A 150 21.34 -0.91 -3.13
C ARG A 150 20.26 -1.40 -4.10
N GLU A 151 20.67 -1.85 -5.28
CA GLU A 151 19.76 -2.52 -6.21
C GLU A 151 19.23 -3.83 -5.60
N PRO A 152 17.93 -4.15 -5.77
CA PRO A 152 17.36 -5.40 -5.28
C PRO A 152 18.15 -6.61 -5.76
N GLY A 153 18.56 -7.47 -4.84
CA GLY A 153 19.33 -8.67 -5.14
C GLY A 153 20.84 -8.54 -4.98
N THR A 154 21.39 -7.36 -4.69
CA THR A 154 22.83 -7.09 -4.63
C THR A 154 23.34 -6.83 -3.21
N GLY A 155 22.46 -6.90 -2.20
CA GLY A 155 22.80 -6.63 -0.81
C GLY A 155 23.67 -7.71 -0.14
N ASP A 156 24.22 -7.36 1.02
CA ASP A 156 25.06 -8.27 1.80
C ASP A 156 24.21 -9.28 2.59
N TRP A 157 24.73 -10.50 2.75
CA TRP A 157 24.10 -11.52 3.58
C TRP A 157 24.57 -11.38 5.04
N VAL A 158 23.68 -10.87 5.90
CA VAL A 158 23.93 -10.62 7.33
C VAL A 158 23.17 -11.60 8.22
N THR A 159 23.52 -11.68 9.50
CA THR A 159 22.74 -12.47 10.46
C THR A 159 21.39 -11.81 10.75
N MET A 160 20.43 -12.57 11.26
CA MET A 160 19.13 -11.99 11.66
C MET A 160 19.30 -10.96 12.78
N GLU A 161 20.22 -11.21 13.70
CA GLU A 161 20.54 -10.33 14.82
C GLU A 161 21.11 -8.99 14.34
N ASP A 162 22.06 -9.03 13.41
CA ASP A 162 22.65 -7.82 12.83
C ASP A 162 21.61 -7.03 12.04
N TYR A 163 20.81 -7.71 11.21
CA TYR A 163 19.74 -7.09 10.45
C TYR A 163 18.73 -6.36 11.34
N LEU A 164 18.27 -7.02 12.43
CA LEU A 164 17.31 -6.41 13.36
C LEU A 164 17.93 -5.24 14.13
N ARG A 165 19.18 -5.36 14.57
CA ARG A 165 19.89 -4.29 15.27
C ARG A 165 20.00 -3.03 14.41
N ASP A 166 20.39 -3.20 13.15
CA ASP A 166 20.62 -2.07 12.25
C ASP A 166 19.33 -1.41 11.77
N ARG A 167 18.25 -2.21 11.61
CA ARG A 167 16.97 -1.72 11.05
C ARG A 167 15.97 -1.26 12.09
N THR A 168 15.87 -1.93 13.22
CA THR A 168 14.82 -1.68 14.21
C THR A 168 15.35 -1.08 15.51
N LYS A 169 16.67 -0.98 15.67
CA LYS A 169 17.32 -0.60 16.94
C LYS A 169 16.90 -1.50 18.11
N THR A 170 16.50 -2.73 17.81
CA THR A 170 16.06 -3.71 18.80
C THR A 170 17.24 -4.58 19.20
N GLU A 171 17.52 -4.70 20.50
CA GLU A 171 18.51 -5.64 21.01
C GLU A 171 17.92 -7.05 20.96
N VAL A 172 18.67 -7.98 20.36
CA VAL A 172 18.30 -9.39 20.25
C VAL A 172 19.13 -10.20 21.23
N THR A 173 18.46 -10.97 22.09
CA THR A 173 19.12 -11.91 22.98
C THR A 173 18.90 -13.33 22.47
N SER A 174 19.98 -14.14 22.43
CA SER A 174 19.88 -15.53 22.00
C SER A 174 19.58 -16.44 23.21
N SER A 175 18.52 -17.22 23.09
CA SER A 175 18.10 -18.22 24.08
C SER A 175 17.50 -19.44 23.38
N TYR A 176 17.46 -20.58 24.08
CA TYR A 176 16.77 -21.76 23.56
C TYR A 176 15.29 -21.73 23.93
N CYS A 177 14.41 -21.99 22.96
CA CYS A 177 13.01 -22.26 23.27
C CYS A 177 12.88 -23.59 24.03
N PRO A 178 11.78 -23.85 24.75
CA PRO A 178 11.59 -25.07 25.54
C PRO A 178 11.89 -26.34 24.75
N ASP A 179 11.36 -26.46 23.53
CA ASP A 179 11.57 -27.67 22.70
C ASP A 179 13.01 -27.88 22.27
N CYS A 180 13.73 -26.81 21.93
CA CYS A 180 15.16 -26.91 21.59
C CYS A 180 15.99 -27.20 22.82
N SER A 181 15.65 -26.64 23.98
CA SER A 181 16.33 -26.94 25.26
C SER A 181 16.18 -28.42 25.65
N GLU A 182 14.98 -29.01 25.44
CA GLU A 182 14.72 -30.41 25.71
C GLU A 182 15.53 -31.33 24.76
N LYS A 183 15.54 -31.06 23.47
CA LYS A 183 16.35 -31.79 22.47
C LYS A 183 17.83 -31.80 22.81
N ILE A 184 18.38 -30.65 23.18
CA ILE A 184 19.77 -30.53 23.57
C ILE A 184 20.09 -31.35 24.85
N ARG A 185 19.18 -31.33 25.85
CA ARG A 185 19.33 -32.14 27.05
C ARG A 185 19.31 -33.63 26.76
N GLU A 186 18.46 -34.09 25.87
CA GLU A 186 18.40 -35.49 25.44
C GLU A 186 19.70 -35.90 24.69
N GLU A 187 20.18 -35.04 23.81
CA GLU A 187 21.42 -35.30 23.06
C GLU A 187 22.64 -35.36 23.99
N LEU A 188 22.72 -34.45 24.97
CA LEU A 188 23.76 -34.47 25.99
C LEU A 188 23.70 -35.74 26.89
N LYS A 189 22.49 -36.24 27.18
CA LYS A 189 22.34 -37.53 27.90
C LYS A 189 22.87 -38.68 27.05
N ARG A 190 22.51 -38.78 25.78
CA ARG A 190 22.99 -39.83 24.85
C ARG A 190 24.49 -39.83 24.71
N LEU A 191 25.12 -38.63 24.67
CA LEU A 191 26.60 -38.52 24.59
C LEU A 191 27.29 -38.97 25.87
N LYS A 192 26.68 -38.76 27.04
CA LYS A 192 27.21 -39.24 28.34
C LYS A 192 27.08 -40.74 28.53
N ASP A 193 26.03 -41.35 27.97
CA ASP A 193 25.75 -42.78 28.07
C ASP A 193 26.43 -43.61 26.96
N SER A 194 27.14 -42.96 26.03
CA SER A 194 27.96 -43.63 25.02
C SER A 194 29.23 -44.16 25.67
N PRO A 195 29.54 -45.47 25.56
CA PRO A 195 30.76 -46.06 26.15
C PRO A 195 31.99 -45.44 25.52
N SER A 196 32.91 -44.96 26.35
CA SER A 196 34.21 -44.45 25.94
C SER A 196 34.91 -45.45 25.02
N LEU A 197 35.34 -45.00 23.83
CA LEU A 197 36.21 -45.77 22.93
C LEU A 197 37.45 -46.26 23.68
N PRO A 198 37.86 -47.55 23.53
CA PRO A 198 39.01 -48.00 24.14
C PRO A 198 40.22 -47.26 23.58
N SER A 199 41.09 -46.77 24.48
CA SER A 199 42.37 -46.15 24.15
C SER A 199 43.25 -47.16 23.45
N SER A 200 43.50 -46.96 22.15
CA SER A 200 44.53 -47.69 21.42
C SER A 200 45.88 -47.29 21.96
N ARG A 201 46.53 -48.30 22.56
CA ARG A 201 47.95 -48.26 22.80
C ARG A 201 48.75 -48.40 21.51
#